data_8e9352eb2da9d8a17192a8599dcfef5e
#
_entry.id   8e9352eb2da9d8a17192a8599dcfef5e
#
_cell.length_a   1.000
_cell.length_b   1.000
_cell.length_c   1.000
_cell.angle_alpha   90.00
_cell.angle_beta   90.00
_cell.angle_gamma   90.00
#
_symmetry.space_group_name_H-M   'P 1'
#
loop_
_entity.id
_entity.type
_entity.pdbx_description
1 polymer ?
#
loop_
_entity_poly.entity_id
_entity_poly.type
_entity_poly.pdbx_seq_one_letter_code
_entity_poly.pdbx_strand_id
1 'polypeptide(L)'
;MRTHIRIVAGSLRGRKLTCTVTTNLRPTPQMVREALFSILGNAVPQRPFFDIFAGTGVVGLEAISRGASHVSFIERDFRLIAELERHIDEFGVGKNARIARTDVYRWIERWQAPGEPVTVFLSPPFRDFEQRLDDLLNVIAQLQERVQPGSVIVLQAESNAPLDELPARTEWDERRYGRNHLLIWVKETT
;
A
#
# COMPACT_ATOMS: atom_id res chain seq x y z
N MET A 1 21.86 0.52 -4.15
CA MET A 1 22.29 -0.78 -3.58
C MET A 1 21.23 -1.82 -3.93
N ARG A 2 21.61 -3.01 -4.40
CA ARG A 2 20.66 -4.12 -4.60
C ARG A 2 20.43 -4.86 -3.28
N THR A 3 19.20 -5.18 -2.98
CA THR A 3 18.80 -5.96 -1.80
C THR A 3 17.78 -7.03 -2.17
N HIS A 4 17.64 -8.03 -1.30
CA HIS A 4 16.64 -9.07 -1.46
C HIS A 4 15.57 -8.94 -0.37
N ILE A 5 14.32 -8.88 -0.79
CA ILE A 5 13.17 -8.85 0.11
C ILE A 5 12.40 -10.15 -0.09
N ARG A 6 12.06 -10.82 1.00
CA ARG A 6 11.32 -12.10 0.96
C ARG A 6 9.84 -11.88 1.20
N ILE A 7 9.00 -12.59 0.44
CA ILE A 7 7.58 -12.75 0.73
C ILE A 7 7.44 -13.67 1.95
N VAL A 8 6.67 -13.24 2.94
CA VAL A 8 6.66 -13.87 4.27
C VAL A 8 5.67 -15.02 4.36
N ALA A 9 4.49 -14.88 3.76
CA ALA A 9 3.43 -15.88 3.87
C ALA A 9 2.62 -16.03 2.58
N GLY A 10 1.70 -17.02 2.55
CA GLY A 10 0.82 -17.30 1.43
C GLY A 10 1.46 -18.15 0.33
N SER A 11 0.86 -18.11 -0.87
CA SER A 11 1.24 -18.96 -2.02
C SER A 11 2.64 -18.65 -2.58
N LEU A 12 3.13 -17.43 -2.38
CA LEU A 12 4.48 -16.99 -2.81
C LEU A 12 5.50 -17.00 -1.67
N ARG A 13 5.19 -17.60 -0.51
CA ARG A 13 6.09 -17.64 0.66
C ARG A 13 7.49 -18.09 0.27
N GLY A 14 8.50 -17.33 0.71
CA GLY A 14 9.90 -17.63 0.47
C GLY A 14 10.45 -17.09 -0.85
N ARG A 15 9.60 -16.67 -1.81
CA ARG A 15 10.04 -15.99 -3.03
C ARG A 15 10.76 -14.70 -2.67
N LYS A 16 11.77 -14.35 -3.44
CA LYS A 16 12.62 -13.19 -3.21
C LYS A 16 12.45 -12.17 -4.32
N LEU A 17 12.18 -10.92 -3.94
CA LEU A 17 12.28 -9.77 -4.83
C LEU A 17 13.71 -9.24 -4.78
N THR A 18 14.31 -9.00 -5.92
CA THR A 18 15.58 -8.26 -6.03
C THR A 18 15.26 -6.82 -6.39
N CYS A 19 15.49 -5.91 -5.47
CA CYS A 19 15.11 -4.50 -5.61
C CYS A 19 16.34 -3.60 -5.52
N THR A 20 16.30 -2.49 -6.24
CA THR A 20 17.25 -1.41 -6.11
C THR A 20 16.75 -0.45 -5.03
N VAL A 21 17.44 -0.41 -3.88
CA VAL A 21 17.12 0.51 -2.78
C VAL A 21 18.00 1.76 -2.89
N THR A 22 17.37 2.90 -2.72
CA THR A 22 18.02 4.22 -2.67
C THR A 22 17.77 4.88 -1.32
N THR A 23 18.38 6.01 -1.05
CA THR A 23 18.12 6.82 0.16
C THR A 23 16.65 7.22 0.27
N ASN A 24 15.98 7.39 -0.87
CA ASN A 24 14.58 7.83 -0.96
C ASN A 24 13.58 6.68 -1.10
N LEU A 25 14.04 5.46 -1.32
CA LEU A 25 13.20 4.27 -1.44
C LEU A 25 13.58 3.27 -0.35
N ARG A 26 12.76 3.20 0.68
CA ARG A 26 12.87 2.22 1.77
C ARG A 26 11.67 1.28 1.71
N PRO A 27 11.87 0.04 1.30
CA PRO A 27 10.79 -0.95 1.33
C PRO A 27 10.25 -1.12 2.75
N THR A 28 8.95 -1.33 2.88
CA THR A 28 8.31 -1.65 4.16
C THR A 28 9.06 -2.82 4.83
N PRO A 29 9.59 -2.64 6.05
CA PRO A 29 10.35 -3.67 6.75
C PRO A 29 9.53 -4.95 6.95
N GLN A 30 10.21 -6.11 6.99
CA GLN A 30 9.52 -7.41 7.13
C GLN A 30 8.60 -7.45 8.35
N MET A 31 9.08 -7.03 9.52
CA MET A 31 8.29 -7.00 10.75
C MET A 31 7.02 -6.12 10.60
N VAL A 32 7.14 -4.99 9.90
CA VAL A 32 5.99 -4.09 9.66
C VAL A 32 4.99 -4.75 8.70
N ARG A 33 5.45 -5.46 7.66
CA ARG A 33 4.57 -6.22 6.76
C ARG A 33 3.86 -7.36 7.49
N GLU A 34 4.57 -8.11 8.34
CA GLU A 34 3.95 -9.16 9.17
C GLU A 34 2.86 -8.59 10.06
N ALA A 35 3.13 -7.47 10.72
CA ALA A 35 2.15 -6.76 11.54
C ALA A 35 0.97 -6.26 10.72
N LEU A 36 1.23 -5.60 9.58
CA LEU A 36 0.20 -5.13 8.65
C LEU A 36 -0.77 -6.24 8.27
N PHE A 37 -0.27 -7.34 7.77
CA PHE A 37 -1.13 -8.45 7.32
C PHE A 37 -1.78 -9.23 8.46
N SER A 38 -1.19 -9.22 9.67
CA SER A 38 -1.83 -9.74 10.88
C SER A 38 -3.05 -8.88 11.28
N ILE A 39 -2.92 -7.55 11.19
CA ILE A 39 -4.01 -6.61 11.48
C ILE A 39 -5.11 -6.74 10.44
N LEU A 40 -4.75 -6.77 9.15
CA LEU A 40 -5.71 -6.84 8.05
C LEU A 40 -6.52 -8.14 8.05
N GLY A 41 -5.91 -9.28 8.42
CA GLY A 41 -6.60 -10.55 8.54
C GLY A 41 -7.51 -10.85 7.35
N ASN A 42 -8.81 -10.97 7.60
CA ASN A 42 -9.84 -11.28 6.60
C ASN A 42 -10.14 -10.14 5.62
N ALA A 43 -9.54 -8.96 5.79
CA ALA A 43 -9.67 -7.85 4.84
C ALA A 43 -8.75 -7.99 3.60
N VAL A 44 -8.02 -9.11 3.46
CA VAL A 44 -7.14 -9.36 2.31
C VAL A 44 -7.66 -10.47 1.39
N PRO A 45 -7.99 -11.68 1.88
CA PRO A 45 -8.43 -12.76 1.00
C PRO A 45 -9.70 -12.39 0.22
N GLN A 46 -9.66 -12.64 -1.10
CA GLN A 46 -10.78 -12.43 -2.03
C GLN A 46 -11.25 -10.97 -2.17
N ARG A 47 -10.49 -10.00 -1.65
CA ARG A 47 -10.78 -8.57 -1.80
C ARG A 47 -9.81 -7.89 -2.76
N PRO A 48 -10.26 -6.85 -3.50
CA PRO A 48 -9.36 -5.97 -4.23
C PRO A 48 -8.40 -5.25 -3.26
N PHE A 49 -7.13 -5.20 -3.63
CA PHE A 49 -6.11 -4.51 -2.86
C PHE A 49 -5.45 -3.42 -3.71
N PHE A 50 -5.26 -2.24 -3.13
CA PHE A 50 -4.59 -1.11 -3.77
C PHE A 50 -3.29 -0.81 -3.01
N ASP A 51 -2.15 -0.96 -3.69
CA ASP A 51 -0.82 -0.62 -3.19
C ASP A 51 -0.45 0.75 -3.78
N ILE A 52 -0.71 1.80 -3.00
CA ILE A 52 -0.56 3.20 -3.43
C ILE A 52 0.80 3.72 -2.96
N PHE A 53 1.56 4.31 -3.87
CA PHE A 53 3.00 4.54 -3.76
C PHE A 53 3.76 3.21 -3.65
N ALA A 54 3.48 2.30 -4.59
CA ALA A 54 3.85 0.89 -4.50
C ALA A 54 5.36 0.64 -4.35
N GLY A 55 6.20 1.53 -4.86
CA GLY A 55 7.65 1.41 -4.76
C GLY A 55 8.14 0.06 -5.30
N THR A 56 8.67 -0.78 -4.43
CA THR A 56 9.11 -2.14 -4.82
C THR A 56 7.97 -3.11 -5.11
N GLY A 57 6.73 -2.75 -4.77
CA GLY A 57 5.55 -3.60 -4.89
C GLY A 57 5.49 -4.76 -3.90
N VAL A 58 6.39 -4.82 -2.92
CA VAL A 58 6.46 -5.96 -2.00
C VAL A 58 5.18 -6.15 -1.18
N VAL A 59 4.50 -5.06 -0.81
CA VAL A 59 3.25 -5.15 -0.03
C VAL A 59 2.12 -5.71 -0.90
N GLY A 60 1.94 -5.19 -2.11
CA GLY A 60 0.94 -5.72 -3.03
C GLY A 60 1.21 -7.16 -3.47
N LEU A 61 2.47 -7.55 -3.71
CA LEU A 61 2.84 -8.94 -4.01
C LEU A 61 2.58 -9.86 -2.81
N GLU A 62 2.79 -9.39 -1.59
CA GLU A 62 2.42 -10.14 -0.40
C GLU A 62 0.89 -10.25 -0.23
N ALA A 63 0.13 -9.22 -0.61
CA ALA A 63 -1.33 -9.27 -0.64
C ALA A 63 -1.82 -10.32 -1.66
N ILE A 64 -1.26 -10.39 -2.87
CA ILE A 64 -1.54 -11.48 -3.84
C ILE A 64 -1.24 -12.84 -3.20
N SER A 65 -0.07 -12.97 -2.59
CA SER A 65 0.36 -14.21 -1.93
C SER A 65 -0.62 -14.69 -0.85
N ARG A 66 -1.31 -13.77 -0.20
CA ARG A 66 -2.30 -14.02 0.85
C ARG A 66 -3.75 -14.09 0.34
N GLY A 67 -3.92 -14.10 -0.98
CA GLY A 67 -5.21 -14.38 -1.60
C GLY A 67 -6.05 -13.15 -1.95
N ALA A 68 -5.48 -11.95 -2.04
CA ALA A 68 -6.17 -10.81 -2.63
C ALA A 68 -6.71 -11.17 -4.02
N SER A 69 -7.93 -10.78 -4.35
CA SER A 69 -8.57 -11.13 -5.63
C SER A 69 -7.78 -10.55 -6.81
N HIS A 70 -7.38 -9.30 -6.69
CA HIS A 70 -6.43 -8.62 -7.56
C HIS A 70 -5.76 -7.47 -6.81
N VAL A 71 -4.60 -7.05 -7.29
CA VAL A 71 -3.85 -5.93 -6.73
C VAL A 71 -3.60 -4.88 -7.80
N SER A 72 -3.95 -3.64 -7.50
CA SER A 72 -3.60 -2.47 -8.30
C SER A 72 -2.42 -1.76 -7.64
N PHE A 73 -1.31 -1.72 -8.35
CA PHE A 73 -0.10 -0.99 -7.95
C PHE A 73 -0.12 0.39 -8.60
N ILE A 74 0.00 1.45 -7.82
CA ILE A 74 0.08 2.81 -8.32
C ILE A 74 1.50 3.32 -8.07
N GLU A 75 2.26 3.50 -9.14
CA GLU A 75 3.66 3.91 -9.10
C GLU A 75 3.99 4.77 -10.33
N ARG A 76 4.87 5.77 -10.16
CA ARG A 76 5.29 6.67 -11.23
C ARG A 76 6.73 6.47 -11.70
N ASP A 77 7.58 5.87 -10.87
CA ASP A 77 8.99 5.64 -11.22
C ASP A 77 9.10 4.45 -12.18
N PHE A 78 9.51 4.74 -13.43
CA PHE A 78 9.64 3.73 -14.49
C PHE A 78 10.61 2.60 -14.16
N ARG A 79 11.63 2.86 -13.33
CA ARG A 79 12.62 1.84 -12.95
C ARG A 79 11.98 0.85 -11.96
N LEU A 80 11.23 1.37 -11.00
CA LEU A 80 10.51 0.53 -10.02
C LEU A 80 9.41 -0.27 -10.71
N ILE A 81 8.69 0.36 -11.64
CA ILE A 81 7.68 -0.33 -12.47
C ILE A 81 8.30 -1.50 -13.24
N ALA A 82 9.45 -1.28 -13.91
CA ALA A 82 10.12 -2.35 -14.66
C ALA A 82 10.61 -3.50 -13.76
N GLU A 83 11.10 -3.18 -12.55
CA GLU A 83 11.46 -4.21 -11.56
C GLU A 83 10.22 -4.99 -11.09
N LEU A 84 9.13 -4.29 -10.81
CA LEU A 84 7.86 -4.89 -10.38
C LEU A 84 7.24 -5.79 -11.46
N GLU A 85 7.21 -5.34 -12.72
CA GLU A 85 6.73 -6.13 -13.86
C GLU A 85 7.48 -7.44 -13.99
N ARG A 86 8.83 -7.39 -13.91
CA ARG A 86 9.64 -8.59 -13.92
C ARG A 86 9.26 -9.56 -12.80
N HIS A 87 9.03 -9.07 -11.58
CA HIS A 87 8.63 -9.93 -10.45
C HIS A 87 7.23 -10.51 -10.61
N ILE A 88 6.29 -9.74 -11.17
CA ILE A 88 4.95 -10.22 -11.50
C ILE A 88 5.03 -11.39 -12.48
N ASP A 89 5.88 -11.27 -13.52
CA ASP A 89 6.09 -12.31 -14.51
C ASP A 89 6.82 -13.54 -13.92
N GLU A 90 7.92 -13.31 -13.19
CA GLU A 90 8.69 -14.37 -12.52
C GLU A 90 7.86 -15.18 -11.52
N PHE A 91 6.91 -14.53 -10.85
CA PHE A 91 6.03 -15.18 -9.87
C PHE A 91 4.77 -15.77 -10.51
N GLY A 92 4.52 -15.47 -11.78
CA GLY A 92 3.36 -15.98 -12.52
C GLY A 92 2.02 -15.41 -12.03
N VAL A 93 2.02 -14.19 -11.50
CA VAL A 93 0.82 -13.57 -10.88
C VAL A 93 0.19 -12.46 -11.74
N GLY A 94 0.54 -12.36 -13.01
CA GLY A 94 0.06 -11.31 -13.92
C GLY A 94 -1.47 -11.21 -14.02
N LYS A 95 -2.20 -12.31 -13.81
CA LYS A 95 -3.66 -12.31 -13.80
C LYS A 95 -4.26 -11.55 -12.61
N ASN A 96 -3.52 -11.47 -11.50
CA ASN A 96 -3.94 -10.83 -10.25
C ASN A 96 -3.29 -9.47 -10.02
N ALA A 97 -2.47 -8.99 -10.97
CA ALA A 97 -1.71 -7.75 -10.83
C ALA A 97 -2.03 -6.76 -11.95
N ARG A 98 -2.22 -5.51 -11.61
CA ARG A 98 -2.36 -4.40 -12.55
C ARG A 98 -1.50 -3.22 -12.09
N ILE A 99 -0.73 -2.63 -12.98
CA ILE A 99 0.10 -1.47 -12.68
C ILE A 99 -0.47 -0.22 -13.36
N ALA A 100 -0.80 0.78 -12.56
CA ALA A 100 -1.12 2.12 -13.00
C ALA A 100 0.16 2.96 -12.97
N ARG A 101 0.73 3.24 -14.15
CA ARG A 101 1.97 4.00 -14.34
C ARG A 101 1.67 5.50 -14.29
N THR A 102 1.45 6.02 -13.09
CA THR A 102 1.00 7.39 -12.91
C THR A 102 1.38 7.93 -11.53
N ASP A 103 1.36 9.25 -11.42
CA ASP A 103 1.44 9.93 -10.13
C ASP A 103 0.14 9.72 -9.34
N VAL A 104 0.25 9.39 -8.06
CA VAL A 104 -0.89 9.10 -7.16
C VAL A 104 -1.87 10.28 -7.10
N TYR A 105 -1.37 11.49 -7.06
CA TYR A 105 -2.17 12.71 -6.95
C TYR A 105 -3.02 13.00 -8.20
N ARG A 106 -2.58 12.52 -9.37
CA ARG A 106 -3.38 12.55 -10.61
C ARG A 106 -4.29 11.34 -10.73
N TRP A 107 -3.85 10.18 -10.23
CA TRP A 107 -4.62 8.96 -10.27
C TRP A 107 -5.90 9.09 -9.45
N ILE A 108 -5.82 9.65 -8.25
CA ILE A 108 -6.98 9.79 -7.36
C ILE A 108 -8.10 10.63 -7.97
N GLU A 109 -7.78 11.63 -8.79
CA GLU A 109 -8.79 12.51 -9.42
C GLU A 109 -9.80 11.73 -10.27
N ARG A 110 -9.34 10.63 -10.90
CA ARG A 110 -10.13 9.82 -11.84
C ARG A 110 -10.49 8.44 -11.29
N TRP A 111 -9.94 8.10 -10.13
CA TRP A 111 -10.17 6.78 -9.54
C TRP A 111 -11.62 6.66 -9.07
N GLN A 112 -12.22 5.52 -9.41
CA GLN A 112 -13.51 5.11 -8.89
C GLN A 112 -13.32 3.83 -8.10
N ALA A 113 -13.84 3.80 -6.88
CA ALA A 113 -13.81 2.61 -6.05
C ALA A 113 -14.66 1.50 -6.68
N PRO A 114 -14.24 0.24 -6.60
CA PRO A 114 -15.10 -0.89 -6.91
C PRO A 114 -16.39 -0.86 -6.09
N GLY A 115 -17.44 -1.51 -6.58
CA GLY A 115 -18.71 -1.63 -5.88
C GLY A 115 -18.70 -2.61 -4.70
N GLU A 116 -17.51 -3.01 -4.23
CA GLU A 116 -17.27 -3.94 -3.14
C GLU A 116 -16.23 -3.38 -2.15
N PRO A 117 -16.18 -3.88 -0.91
CA PRO A 117 -15.16 -3.47 0.05
C PRO A 117 -13.75 -3.77 -0.46
N VAL A 118 -12.85 -2.81 -0.28
CA VAL A 118 -11.45 -2.89 -0.71
C VAL A 118 -10.49 -2.72 0.46
N THR A 119 -9.26 -3.15 0.26
CA THR A 119 -8.14 -2.78 1.14
C THR A 119 -7.20 -1.86 0.40
N VAL A 120 -6.89 -0.73 0.99
CA VAL A 120 -5.97 0.28 0.46
C VAL A 120 -4.78 0.43 1.40
N PHE A 121 -3.58 0.30 0.86
CA PHE A 121 -2.35 0.58 1.57
C PHE A 121 -1.64 1.77 0.93
N LEU A 122 -1.30 2.77 1.74
CA LEU A 122 -0.55 3.96 1.32
C LEU A 122 0.79 4.01 2.05
N SER A 123 1.87 4.12 1.29
CA SER A 123 3.21 4.35 1.83
C SER A 123 3.88 5.52 1.11
N PRO A 124 3.38 6.76 1.32
CA PRO A 124 3.90 7.93 0.63
C PRO A 124 5.36 8.19 0.99
N PRO A 125 6.16 8.76 0.07
CA PRO A 125 7.50 9.21 0.37
C PRO A 125 7.50 10.18 1.55
N PHE A 126 8.47 10.05 2.45
CA PHE A 126 8.56 10.90 3.65
C PHE A 126 8.49 12.41 3.32
N ARG A 127 9.17 12.83 2.27
CA ARG A 127 9.15 14.22 1.80
C ARG A 127 7.76 14.76 1.44
N ASP A 128 6.81 13.88 1.10
CA ASP A 128 5.46 14.30 0.72
C ASP A 128 4.67 14.78 1.95
N PHE A 129 5.00 14.30 3.15
CA PHE A 129 4.48 14.84 4.41
C PHE A 129 4.97 16.25 4.72
N GLU A 130 6.15 16.64 4.17
CA GLU A 130 6.72 17.98 4.37
C GLU A 130 6.36 18.93 3.23
N GLN A 131 6.32 18.45 2.00
CA GLN A 131 6.25 19.27 0.79
C GLN A 131 4.90 19.25 0.09
N ARG A 132 4.07 18.24 0.35
CA ARG A 132 2.79 18.00 -0.33
C ARG A 132 1.72 17.52 0.64
N LEU A 133 1.75 17.99 1.88
CA LEU A 133 0.82 17.52 2.92
C LEU A 133 -0.65 17.69 2.49
N ASP A 134 -1.03 18.88 2.03
CA ASP A 134 -2.41 19.14 1.59
C ASP A 134 -2.86 18.21 0.47
N ASP A 135 -1.99 17.95 -0.52
CA ASP A 135 -2.28 17.00 -1.59
C ASP A 135 -2.47 15.58 -1.04
N LEU A 136 -1.62 15.16 -0.10
CA LEU A 136 -1.70 13.85 0.54
C LEU A 136 -2.98 13.70 1.36
N LEU A 137 -3.33 14.70 2.16
CA LEU A 137 -4.57 14.72 2.92
C LEU A 137 -5.80 14.66 2.02
N ASN A 138 -5.76 15.37 0.88
CA ASN A 138 -6.81 15.31 -0.13
C ASN A 138 -6.95 13.90 -0.75
N VAL A 139 -5.82 13.20 -1.03
CA VAL A 139 -5.86 11.79 -1.49
C VAL A 139 -6.56 10.92 -0.46
N ILE A 140 -6.21 11.05 0.82
CA ILE A 140 -6.79 10.26 1.90
C ILE A 140 -8.28 10.53 2.04
N ALA A 141 -8.69 11.81 2.05
CA ALA A 141 -10.09 12.21 2.13
C ALA A 141 -10.94 11.63 0.98
N GLN A 142 -10.42 11.71 -0.26
CA GLN A 142 -11.10 11.13 -1.42
C GLN A 142 -11.21 9.60 -1.36
N LEU A 143 -10.19 8.92 -0.81
CA LEU A 143 -10.26 7.48 -0.58
C LEU A 143 -11.35 7.15 0.44
N GLN A 144 -11.37 7.82 1.59
CA GLN A 144 -12.38 7.63 2.64
C GLN A 144 -13.81 7.87 2.13
N GLU A 145 -13.99 8.90 1.30
CA GLU A 145 -15.28 9.21 0.70
C GLU A 145 -15.76 8.10 -0.24
N ARG A 146 -14.89 7.63 -1.15
CA ARG A 146 -15.27 6.81 -2.31
C ARG A 146 -15.32 5.31 -2.04
N VAL A 147 -14.55 4.77 -1.08
CA VAL A 147 -14.56 3.32 -0.79
C VAL A 147 -15.91 2.86 -0.24
N GLN A 148 -16.26 1.60 -0.43
CA GLN A 148 -17.48 1.01 0.09
C GLN A 148 -17.38 0.71 1.60
N PRO A 149 -18.51 0.68 2.33
CA PRO A 149 -18.55 0.22 3.72
C PRO A 149 -17.85 -1.14 3.89
N GLY A 150 -17.10 -1.30 4.99
CA GLY A 150 -16.27 -2.47 5.26
C GLY A 150 -14.90 -2.43 4.59
N SER A 151 -14.57 -1.37 3.84
CA SER A 151 -13.22 -1.15 3.31
C SER A 151 -12.25 -0.73 4.40
N VAL A 152 -10.99 -1.08 4.21
CA VAL A 152 -9.90 -0.74 5.13
C VAL A 152 -8.87 0.12 4.41
N ILE A 153 -8.48 1.22 5.00
CA ILE A 153 -7.40 2.08 4.53
C ILE A 153 -6.27 2.03 5.56
N VAL A 154 -5.05 1.73 5.12
CA VAL A 154 -3.87 1.75 5.98
C VAL A 154 -2.87 2.75 5.43
N LEU A 155 -2.47 3.69 6.28
CA LEU A 155 -1.38 4.62 6.00
C LEU A 155 -0.15 4.19 6.77
N GLN A 156 0.97 3.98 6.06
CA GLN A 156 2.28 3.86 6.68
C GLN A 156 2.95 5.23 6.69
N ALA A 157 3.40 5.66 7.87
CA ALA A 157 4.12 6.91 8.07
C ALA A 157 5.36 6.70 8.95
N GLU A 158 6.26 7.67 8.97
CA GLU A 158 7.35 7.72 9.95
C GLU A 158 6.92 8.51 11.19
N SER A 159 7.62 8.31 12.32
CA SER A 159 7.25 8.83 13.66
C SER A 159 7.18 10.36 13.78
N ASN A 160 7.74 11.09 12.83
CA ASN A 160 7.73 12.56 12.78
C ASN A 160 6.75 13.14 11.75
N ALA A 161 5.92 12.29 11.14
CA ALA A 161 4.88 12.76 10.23
C ALA A 161 3.79 13.55 10.99
N PRO A 162 3.19 14.60 10.39
CA PRO A 162 2.15 15.41 11.00
C PRO A 162 0.78 14.68 10.97
N LEU A 163 0.64 13.63 11.77
CA LEU A 163 -0.50 12.73 11.75
C LEU A 163 -1.78 13.33 12.33
N ASP A 164 -1.67 14.41 13.07
CA ASP A 164 -2.84 15.07 13.70
C ASP A 164 -3.74 15.78 12.67
N GLU A 165 -3.20 16.06 11.47
CA GLU A 165 -3.93 16.70 10.38
C GLU A 165 -4.72 15.72 9.50
N LEU A 166 -4.64 14.42 9.78
CA LEU A 166 -5.36 13.40 8.99
C LEU A 166 -6.87 13.60 9.02
N PRO A 167 -7.57 13.48 7.88
CA PRO A 167 -9.02 13.49 7.84
C PRO A 167 -9.59 12.41 8.75
N ALA A 168 -10.61 12.76 9.54
CA ALA A 168 -11.21 11.87 10.55
C ALA A 168 -10.19 11.25 11.52
N ARG A 169 -9.23 12.06 12.01
CA ARG A 169 -8.07 11.58 12.80
C ARG A 169 -8.47 10.68 13.97
N THR A 170 -9.56 10.96 14.63
CA THR A 170 -10.05 10.19 15.79
C THR A 170 -10.55 8.79 15.46
N GLU A 171 -10.82 8.51 14.19
CA GLU A 171 -11.27 7.21 13.71
C GLU A 171 -10.12 6.28 13.32
N TRP A 172 -8.88 6.77 13.31
CA TRP A 172 -7.70 6.00 12.96
C TRP A 172 -7.12 5.28 14.19
N ASP A 173 -7.00 3.95 14.11
CA ASP A 173 -6.23 3.15 15.07
C ASP A 173 -4.74 3.20 14.70
N GLU A 174 -3.92 3.70 15.60
CA GLU A 174 -2.48 3.87 15.38
C GLU A 174 -1.68 2.76 16.06
N ARG A 175 -0.82 2.09 15.30
CA ARG A 175 0.10 1.07 15.77
C ARG A 175 1.54 1.46 15.44
N ARG A 176 2.44 1.38 16.43
CA ARG A 176 3.83 1.83 16.34
C ARG A 176 4.80 0.66 16.30
N TYR A 177 5.68 0.68 15.28
CA TYR A 177 6.71 -0.33 15.06
C TYR A 177 8.06 0.35 14.85
N GLY A 178 8.74 0.71 15.94
CA GLY A 178 9.95 1.53 15.91
C GLY A 178 9.67 2.91 15.29
N ARG A 179 10.31 3.21 14.15
CA ARG A 179 10.05 4.47 13.42
C ARG A 179 8.86 4.41 12.49
N ASN A 180 8.27 3.23 12.29
CA ASN A 180 7.12 3.09 11.41
C ASN A 180 5.83 3.12 12.21
N HIS A 181 4.88 3.89 11.74
CA HIS A 181 3.51 3.93 12.24
C HIS A 181 2.59 3.35 11.17
N LEU A 182 1.72 2.45 11.55
CA LEU A 182 0.58 2.00 10.75
C LEU A 182 -0.68 2.63 11.35
N LEU A 183 -1.38 3.41 10.54
CA LEU A 183 -2.65 3.99 10.89
C LEU A 183 -3.73 3.27 10.09
N ILE A 184 -4.71 2.71 10.79
CA ILE A 184 -5.75 1.88 10.20
C ILE A 184 -7.09 2.60 10.35
N TRP A 185 -7.78 2.80 9.25
CA TRP A 185 -9.13 3.33 9.19
C TRP A 185 -10.07 2.35 8.51
N VAL A 186 -11.24 2.16 9.07
CA VAL A 186 -12.27 1.25 8.54
C VAL A 186 -13.52 2.06 8.25
N LYS A 187 -14.04 1.94 7.03
CA LYS A 187 -15.35 2.52 6.71
C LYS A 187 -16.45 1.72 7.36
N GLU A 188 -17.13 2.31 8.34
CA GLU A 188 -18.22 1.64 9.03
C GLU A 188 -19.38 1.27 8.09
N THR A 189 -20.05 0.18 8.44
CA THR A 189 -21.28 -0.25 7.76
C THR A 189 -22.42 0.49 8.45
N THR A 190 -23.01 1.46 7.77
CA THR A 190 -24.21 2.17 8.25
C THR A 190 -25.41 1.24 8.27
#